data_e98da02f8effa8cf323498f6a631ffc6
#
_entry.id   e98da02f8effa8cf323498f6a631ffc6
#
_cell.length_a   1.000
_cell.length_b   1.000
_cell.length_c   1.000
_cell.angle_alpha   90.00
_cell.angle_beta   90.00
_cell.angle_gamma   90.00
#
_symmetry.space_group_name_H-M   'P 1'
#
loop_
_entity.id
_entity.type
_entity.pdbx_description
1 polymer ?
#
loop_
_entity_poly.entity_id
_entity_poly.type
_entity_poly.pdbx_seq_one_letter_code
_entity_poly.pdbx_strand_id
1 'polypeptide(L)'
;MPHLESDGVFCLLPSSMPIRLPVTGELAVYLVKEAVKVYSDALTGANRKDYLDEFGTYWTLDCAAGSSVYVWLGDFVQTRTVYTVNVATSVMVADSAECVEDWMKKLGHQVKRQSIRKATFVHLKEPLYPEDYPSNSAELLRLLFHRCPDAVEMVLTSVRLGEDVVVVWCFEHDGQPVMGATITRVQHQFPHPRNRGQTFLSGRNRVRVPANVLTNRLSQARFPSKRASVVRVDSDFLVRRTAGDVADAVKNLNVVVVGCGALGATVAMLLAQAGVRKMSLIDGDTLTYQNIGRHILGAHYIGRNKAEALRDEINTRYVDYSILAFASKWQLARERNARLFEKADLVISATGDWISEAELNALLEAAEVPPTIFAWLERYGVAGHATFVSADSSLQWALNEYGEAMCQVAKVPGDTPREAACGAFYQPFSAAASAEVAAMTVSLAIAAATSEVTTGQTWTWVGQYENLLKTGAEIKPFWRPLVFDGPGFQKVYRHQLIPPSMRLLASNE
;
A
#
# COMPACT_ATOMS: atom_id res chain seq x y z
N MET A 1 -22.83 26.40 1.31
CA MET A 1 -23.65 25.94 0.17
C MET A 1 -22.79 24.95 -0.60
N PRO A 2 -23.32 23.77 -0.99
CA PRO A 2 -22.57 22.82 -1.81
C PRO A 2 -22.10 23.44 -3.11
N HIS A 3 -20.94 22.99 -3.63
CA HIS A 3 -20.32 23.47 -4.87
C HIS A 3 -19.97 24.97 -4.92
N LEU A 4 -19.96 25.66 -3.79
CA LEU A 4 -19.47 27.02 -3.67
C LEU A 4 -18.20 27.04 -2.84
N GLU A 5 -17.08 27.43 -3.45
CA GLU A 5 -15.79 27.58 -2.78
C GLU A 5 -15.74 28.84 -1.91
N SER A 6 -14.76 28.91 -1.02
CA SER A 6 -14.63 30.03 -0.07
C SER A 6 -14.41 31.39 -0.71
N ASP A 7 -13.88 31.43 -1.93
CA ASP A 7 -13.68 32.63 -2.75
C ASP A 7 -14.90 33.02 -3.61
N GLY A 8 -16.01 32.26 -3.49
CA GLY A 8 -17.25 32.52 -4.22
C GLY A 8 -17.32 31.88 -5.61
N VAL A 9 -16.37 31.01 -5.96
CA VAL A 9 -16.38 30.30 -7.24
C VAL A 9 -17.27 29.06 -7.14
N PHE A 10 -18.12 28.84 -8.17
CA PHE A 10 -18.91 27.63 -8.30
C PHE A 10 -18.12 26.49 -8.97
N CYS A 11 -18.06 25.34 -8.33
CA CYS A 11 -17.58 24.10 -8.93
C CYS A 11 -18.72 23.44 -9.71
N LEU A 12 -18.87 23.76 -10.99
CA LEU A 12 -20.01 23.36 -11.81
C LEU A 12 -19.72 22.17 -12.73
N LEU A 13 -18.45 21.88 -12.99
CA LEU A 13 -18.06 20.83 -13.92
C LEU A 13 -17.10 19.84 -13.23
N PRO A 14 -17.31 18.53 -13.44
CA PRO A 14 -16.31 17.56 -13.00
C PRO A 14 -14.98 17.79 -13.72
N SER A 15 -13.88 17.68 -13.00
CA SER A 15 -12.52 17.86 -13.54
C SER A 15 -12.17 16.91 -14.69
N SER A 16 -12.92 15.82 -14.82
CA SER A 16 -12.80 14.82 -15.90
C SER A 16 -13.57 15.19 -17.18
N MET A 17 -14.37 16.26 -17.15
CA MET A 17 -15.16 16.64 -18.33
C MET A 17 -14.27 17.33 -19.37
N PRO A 18 -14.13 16.78 -20.60
CA PRO A 18 -13.35 17.42 -21.65
C PRO A 18 -14.06 18.69 -22.14
N ILE A 19 -13.45 19.84 -21.92
CA ILE A 19 -13.94 21.13 -22.42
C ILE A 19 -13.21 21.42 -23.74
N ARG A 20 -13.98 21.66 -24.81
CA ARG A 20 -13.42 22.18 -26.06
C ARG A 20 -13.14 23.67 -25.93
N LEU A 21 -11.93 24.08 -26.25
CA LEU A 21 -11.56 25.49 -26.35
C LEU A 21 -11.56 25.90 -27.83
N PRO A 22 -11.99 27.13 -28.16
CA PRO A 22 -12.43 28.20 -27.25
C PRO A 22 -13.82 27.94 -26.63
N VAL A 23 -14.05 28.53 -25.45
CA VAL A 23 -15.36 28.49 -24.78
C VAL A 23 -16.41 29.14 -25.66
N THR A 24 -17.44 28.40 -26.03
CA THR A 24 -18.54 28.90 -26.86
C THR A 24 -19.61 29.58 -26.01
N GLY A 25 -20.43 30.42 -26.64
CA GLY A 25 -21.59 31.03 -25.98
C GLY A 25 -22.56 29.99 -25.40
N GLU A 26 -22.67 28.82 -26.03
CA GLU A 26 -23.50 27.70 -25.56
C GLU A 26 -22.98 27.14 -24.24
N LEU A 27 -21.67 26.97 -24.08
CA LEU A 27 -21.07 26.57 -22.84
C LEU A 27 -21.28 27.58 -21.73
N ALA A 28 -21.18 28.86 -22.02
CA ALA A 28 -21.46 29.93 -21.06
C ALA A 28 -22.91 29.89 -20.56
N VAL A 29 -23.87 29.68 -21.46
CA VAL A 29 -25.30 29.54 -21.12
C VAL A 29 -25.53 28.28 -20.29
N TYR A 30 -24.87 27.17 -20.63
CA TYR A 30 -24.93 25.94 -19.85
C TYR A 30 -24.41 26.13 -18.41
N LEU A 31 -23.24 26.76 -18.26
CA LEU A 31 -22.66 27.02 -16.92
C LEU A 31 -23.55 27.91 -16.06
N VAL A 32 -24.17 28.94 -16.66
CA VAL A 32 -25.12 29.80 -15.92
C VAL A 32 -26.35 29.01 -15.47
N LYS A 33 -26.88 28.14 -16.33
CA LYS A 33 -28.01 27.26 -15.96
C LYS A 33 -27.66 26.31 -14.82
N GLU A 34 -26.48 25.69 -14.88
CA GLU A 34 -26.02 24.81 -13.81
C GLU A 34 -25.78 25.58 -12.50
N ALA A 35 -25.21 26.79 -12.53
CA ALA A 35 -25.06 27.64 -11.37
C ALA A 35 -26.43 27.99 -10.72
N VAL A 36 -27.42 28.36 -11.52
CA VAL A 36 -28.79 28.64 -11.04
C VAL A 36 -29.42 27.40 -10.44
N LYS A 37 -29.22 26.24 -11.05
CA LYS A 37 -29.70 24.96 -10.53
C LYS A 37 -29.09 24.64 -9.17
N VAL A 38 -27.75 24.65 -9.06
CA VAL A 38 -27.02 24.42 -7.80
C VAL A 38 -27.49 25.36 -6.70
N TYR A 39 -27.68 26.63 -7.04
CA TYR A 39 -28.19 27.63 -6.09
C TYR A 39 -29.63 27.33 -5.64
N SER A 40 -30.52 26.99 -6.58
CA SER A 40 -31.91 26.62 -6.28
C SER A 40 -32.00 25.35 -5.42
N ASP A 41 -31.21 24.32 -5.76
CA ASP A 41 -31.13 23.07 -5.03
C ASP A 41 -30.61 23.28 -3.60
N ALA A 42 -29.67 24.23 -3.42
CA ALA A 42 -29.16 24.60 -2.11
C ALA A 42 -30.21 25.30 -1.24
N LEU A 43 -31.03 26.18 -1.84
CA LEU A 43 -32.12 26.87 -1.11
C LEU A 43 -33.23 25.90 -0.67
N THR A 44 -33.50 24.88 -1.47
CA THR A 44 -34.53 23.86 -1.16
C THR A 44 -33.97 22.70 -0.33
N GLY A 45 -32.64 22.58 -0.20
CA GLY A 45 -31.95 21.46 0.44
C GLY A 45 -31.89 20.20 -0.42
N ALA A 46 -32.21 20.28 -1.70
CA ALA A 46 -32.23 19.13 -2.61
C ALA A 46 -30.82 18.53 -2.82
N ASN A 47 -29.78 19.37 -2.77
CA ASN A 47 -28.38 18.96 -2.88
C ASN A 47 -27.66 18.79 -1.52
N ARG A 48 -28.42 18.56 -0.42
CA ARG A 48 -27.83 18.37 0.91
C ARG A 48 -26.87 17.17 0.98
N LYS A 49 -27.10 16.14 0.14
CA LYS A 49 -26.22 14.97 0.06
C LYS A 49 -24.80 15.34 -0.40
N ASP A 50 -24.66 16.36 -1.23
CA ASP A 50 -23.37 16.78 -1.79
C ASP A 50 -22.38 17.24 -0.69
N TYR A 51 -22.89 17.67 0.48
CA TYR A 51 -22.04 17.93 1.65
C TYR A 51 -21.34 16.65 2.17
N LEU A 52 -21.91 15.49 1.95
CA LEU A 52 -21.35 14.21 2.38
C LEU A 52 -20.39 13.66 1.31
N ASP A 53 -20.73 13.84 0.05
CA ASP A 53 -19.88 13.44 -1.08
C ASP A 53 -18.54 14.20 -1.07
N GLU A 54 -18.56 15.47 -0.64
CA GLU A 54 -17.39 16.35 -0.51
C GLU A 54 -17.06 16.70 0.94
N PHE A 55 -17.40 15.83 1.89
CA PHE A 55 -17.29 16.10 3.33
C PHE A 55 -15.93 16.66 3.74
N GLY A 56 -14.84 16.08 3.24
CA GLY A 56 -13.47 16.52 3.57
C GLY A 56 -13.24 18.00 3.26
N THR A 57 -13.78 18.49 2.16
CA THR A 57 -13.69 19.89 1.72
C THR A 57 -14.45 20.80 2.69
N TYR A 58 -15.73 20.51 2.95
CA TYR A 58 -16.56 21.33 3.84
C TYR A 58 -16.15 21.27 5.30
N TRP A 59 -15.66 20.10 5.74
CA TRP A 59 -15.11 19.92 7.08
C TRP A 59 -13.93 20.86 7.35
N THR A 60 -13.08 21.10 6.36
CA THR A 60 -11.86 21.89 6.49
C THR A 60 -11.94 23.31 5.94
N LEU A 61 -13.09 23.72 5.39
CA LEU A 61 -13.26 24.98 4.67
C LEU A 61 -12.78 26.21 5.48
N ASP A 62 -13.03 26.23 6.81
CA ASP A 62 -12.63 27.32 7.71
C ASP A 62 -11.41 26.98 8.56
N CYS A 63 -10.65 25.95 8.17
CA CYS A 63 -9.49 25.53 8.94
C CYS A 63 -8.23 26.22 8.46
N ALA A 64 -7.43 26.71 9.42
CA ALA A 64 -6.08 27.16 9.09
C ALA A 64 -5.30 26.01 8.46
N ALA A 65 -4.69 26.27 7.30
CA ALA A 65 -3.89 25.27 6.59
C ALA A 65 -2.86 24.64 7.52
N GLY A 66 -2.80 23.29 7.57
CA GLY A 66 -1.65 22.59 8.09
C GLY A 66 -1.82 21.57 9.20
N SER A 67 -3.03 21.23 9.65
CA SER A 67 -3.18 20.12 10.61
C SER A 67 -3.87 18.93 9.95
N SER A 68 -3.09 17.90 9.64
CA SER A 68 -3.63 16.60 9.18
C SER A 68 -3.56 15.58 10.30
N VAL A 69 -4.61 14.77 10.41
CA VAL A 69 -4.67 13.62 11.30
C VAL A 69 -4.56 12.37 10.44
N TYR A 70 -3.48 11.61 10.62
CA TYR A 70 -3.27 10.33 9.95
C TYR A 70 -3.81 9.22 10.83
N VAL A 71 -4.59 8.31 10.26
CA VAL A 71 -5.35 7.31 11.00
C VAL A 71 -5.03 5.91 10.48
N TRP A 72 -4.54 5.07 11.39
CA TRP A 72 -4.37 3.62 11.19
C TRP A 72 -5.22 2.87 12.22
N LEU A 73 -6.42 2.45 11.81
CA LEU A 73 -7.39 1.72 12.65
C LEU A 73 -7.82 0.43 11.96
N GLY A 74 -8.02 -0.62 12.75
CA GLY A 74 -8.44 -1.93 12.27
C GLY A 74 -9.92 -2.01 11.91
N ASP A 75 -10.76 -1.13 12.50
CA ASP A 75 -12.18 -1.02 12.16
C ASP A 75 -12.69 0.42 12.34
N PHE A 76 -13.85 0.71 11.76
CA PHE A 76 -14.47 2.03 11.77
C PHE A 76 -15.92 2.02 12.31
N VAL A 77 -16.33 0.92 12.96
CA VAL A 77 -17.73 0.70 13.35
C VAL A 77 -18.01 0.84 14.85
N GLN A 78 -16.94 0.94 15.69
CA GLN A 78 -17.11 1.01 17.14
C GLN A 78 -16.45 2.25 17.74
N THR A 79 -17.21 2.99 18.55
CA THR A 79 -16.68 4.07 19.40
C THR A 79 -15.76 3.48 20.46
N ARG A 80 -14.52 4.01 20.54
CA ARG A 80 -13.50 3.51 21.45
C ARG A 80 -12.40 4.52 21.76
N THR A 81 -11.64 4.23 22.79
CA THR A 81 -10.36 4.91 23.03
C THR A 81 -9.33 4.45 21.98
N VAL A 82 -8.63 5.40 21.39
CA VAL A 82 -7.49 5.21 20.50
C VAL A 82 -6.30 5.99 21.02
N TYR A 83 -5.14 5.84 20.37
CA TYR A 83 -3.90 6.43 20.84
C TYR A 83 -3.29 7.34 19.80
N THR A 84 -2.64 8.41 20.26
CA THR A 84 -2.12 9.45 19.37
C THR A 84 -0.74 9.93 19.78
N VAL A 85 0.03 10.35 18.80
CA VAL A 85 1.29 11.08 18.97
C VAL A 85 1.38 12.24 17.98
N ASN A 86 1.95 13.34 18.41
CA ASN A 86 2.22 14.47 17.52
C ASN A 86 3.60 14.31 16.87
N VAL A 87 3.64 14.44 15.53
CA VAL A 87 4.88 14.44 14.75
C VAL A 87 4.88 15.68 13.87
N ALA A 88 5.79 16.61 14.15
CA ALA A 88 5.83 17.92 13.53
C ALA A 88 4.45 18.65 13.60
N THR A 89 3.81 18.90 12.47
CA THR A 89 2.50 19.54 12.37
C THR A 89 1.33 18.55 12.28
N SER A 90 1.62 17.24 12.27
CA SER A 90 0.64 16.18 12.06
C SER A 90 0.36 15.40 13.35
N VAL A 91 -0.82 14.81 13.41
CA VAL A 91 -1.26 13.96 14.51
C VAL A 91 -1.44 12.55 13.95
N MET A 92 -0.74 11.56 14.54
CA MET A 92 -0.85 10.16 14.18
C MET A 92 -1.78 9.46 15.17
N VAL A 93 -2.74 8.70 14.68
CA VAL A 93 -3.75 7.99 15.50
C VAL A 93 -3.77 6.52 15.13
N ALA A 94 -3.70 5.63 16.15
CA ALA A 94 -3.81 4.19 15.97
C ALA A 94 -4.60 3.53 17.11
N ASP A 95 -4.98 2.26 16.94
CA ASP A 95 -5.80 1.50 17.89
C ASP A 95 -5.14 1.31 19.26
N SER A 96 -3.82 1.17 19.31
CA SER A 96 -3.09 0.98 20.58
C SER A 96 -1.79 1.78 20.63
N ALA A 97 -1.22 1.92 21.83
CA ALA A 97 0.08 2.56 21.99
C ALA A 97 1.19 1.78 21.27
N GLU A 98 1.09 0.47 21.25
CA GLU A 98 2.00 -0.44 20.54
C GLU A 98 1.93 -0.21 19.03
N CYS A 99 0.73 -0.05 18.45
CA CYS A 99 0.56 0.29 17.04
C CYS A 99 1.20 1.65 16.70
N VAL A 100 1.04 2.66 17.57
CA VAL A 100 1.71 3.95 17.38
C VAL A 100 3.24 3.79 17.41
N GLU A 101 3.78 3.04 18.37
CA GLU A 101 5.22 2.79 18.48
C GLU A 101 5.77 2.07 17.25
N ASP A 102 5.07 1.01 16.77
CA ASP A 102 5.47 0.24 15.58
C ASP A 102 5.44 1.12 14.33
N TRP A 103 4.35 1.87 14.15
CA TRP A 103 4.22 2.80 13.02
C TRP A 103 5.35 3.83 12.99
N MET A 104 5.62 4.46 14.12
CA MET A 104 6.70 5.45 14.23
C MET A 104 8.07 4.82 13.95
N LYS A 105 8.32 3.62 14.46
CA LYS A 105 9.54 2.88 14.18
C LYS A 105 9.71 2.57 12.68
N LYS A 106 8.63 2.15 12.00
CA LYS A 106 8.63 1.93 10.55
C LYS A 106 8.97 3.18 9.77
N LEU A 107 8.53 4.35 10.25
CA LEU A 107 8.88 5.66 9.67
C LEU A 107 10.26 6.20 10.10
N GLY A 108 11.05 5.44 10.85
CA GLY A 108 12.38 5.85 11.33
C GLY A 108 12.35 6.81 12.53
N HIS A 109 11.20 7.00 13.17
CA HIS A 109 11.06 7.86 14.34
C HIS A 109 11.13 7.07 15.64
N GLN A 110 11.91 7.57 16.59
CA GLN A 110 11.88 7.06 17.97
C GLN A 110 10.89 7.88 18.79
N VAL A 111 9.84 7.22 19.27
CA VAL A 111 8.83 7.85 20.12
C VAL A 111 8.93 7.30 21.52
N LYS A 112 8.98 8.20 22.51
CA LYS A 112 8.91 7.81 23.92
C LYS A 112 7.46 7.43 24.25
N ARG A 113 7.22 6.26 24.87
CA ARG A 113 5.88 5.82 25.27
C ARG A 113 5.14 6.88 26.11
N GLN A 114 5.86 7.68 26.86
CA GLN A 114 5.31 8.78 27.64
C GLN A 114 4.74 9.94 26.80
N SER A 115 5.10 10.05 25.52
CA SER A 115 4.53 11.06 24.59
C SER A 115 3.27 10.59 23.88
N ILE A 116 2.93 9.30 23.98
CA ILE A 116 1.69 8.75 23.42
C ILE A 116 0.54 9.13 24.34
N ARG A 117 -0.53 9.68 23.77
CA ARG A 117 -1.71 10.18 24.47
C ARG A 117 -2.94 9.39 24.08
N LYS A 118 -4.00 9.50 24.88
CA LYS A 118 -5.32 8.96 24.54
C LYS A 118 -6.07 9.92 23.62
N ALA A 119 -6.80 9.36 22.69
CA ALA A 119 -7.75 10.05 21.83
C ALA A 119 -9.05 9.25 21.78
N THR A 120 -10.09 9.81 21.21
CA THR A 120 -11.39 9.15 21.10
C THR A 120 -11.76 8.97 19.63
N PHE A 121 -12.03 7.75 19.22
CA PHE A 121 -12.68 7.45 17.95
C PHE A 121 -14.18 7.34 18.19
N VAL A 122 -14.97 8.10 17.45
CA VAL A 122 -16.42 8.18 17.57
C VAL A 122 -17.09 7.70 16.30
N HIS A 123 -17.79 6.59 16.35
CA HIS A 123 -18.65 6.14 15.27
C HIS A 123 -20.05 6.74 15.45
N LEU A 124 -20.53 7.42 14.43
CA LEU A 124 -21.85 8.04 14.40
C LEU A 124 -22.78 7.25 13.49
N LYS A 125 -24.00 7.02 13.96
CA LYS A 125 -25.06 6.36 13.15
C LYS A 125 -25.60 7.26 12.05
N GLU A 126 -25.53 8.57 12.25
CA GLU A 126 -26.01 9.58 11.33
C GLU A 126 -24.86 10.51 10.93
N PRO A 127 -24.83 10.96 9.67
CA PRO A 127 -23.77 11.83 9.18
C PRO A 127 -23.77 13.20 9.87
N LEU A 128 -22.61 13.87 9.82
CA LEU A 128 -22.46 15.26 10.25
C LEU A 128 -22.62 16.19 9.05
N TYR A 129 -23.43 17.21 9.24
CA TYR A 129 -23.58 18.33 8.31
C TYR A 129 -22.90 19.60 8.85
N PRO A 130 -22.68 20.63 8.05
CA PRO A 130 -21.97 21.84 8.47
C PRO A 130 -22.53 22.49 9.75
N GLU A 131 -23.84 22.41 9.99
CA GLU A 131 -24.49 22.89 11.21
C GLU A 131 -24.14 22.09 12.47
N ASP A 132 -23.63 20.87 12.32
CA ASP A 132 -23.21 20.00 13.42
C ASP A 132 -21.71 20.17 13.75
N TYR A 133 -20.94 20.88 12.94
CA TYR A 133 -19.49 20.96 13.07
C TYR A 133 -19.07 21.72 14.33
N PRO A 134 -18.46 21.07 15.33
CA PRO A 134 -18.14 21.74 16.59
C PRO A 134 -16.95 22.71 16.42
N SER A 135 -17.13 23.94 16.87
CA SER A 135 -16.11 24.99 16.86
C SER A 135 -15.45 25.19 18.24
N ASN A 136 -16.06 24.67 19.31
CA ASN A 136 -15.55 24.79 20.67
C ASN A 136 -15.96 23.60 21.54
N SER A 137 -15.37 23.52 22.76
CA SER A 137 -15.61 22.42 23.70
C SER A 137 -17.06 22.27 24.14
N ALA A 138 -17.86 23.34 24.16
CA ALA A 138 -19.27 23.27 24.53
C ALA A 138 -20.10 22.59 23.42
N GLU A 139 -19.83 22.95 22.17
CA GLU A 139 -20.49 22.33 21.00
C GLU A 139 -20.06 20.89 20.82
N LEU A 140 -18.75 20.60 21.00
CA LEU A 140 -18.21 19.24 21.00
C LEU A 140 -18.93 18.35 22.05
N LEU A 141 -19.06 18.81 23.29
CA LEU A 141 -19.76 18.05 24.32
C LEU A 141 -21.25 17.89 24.01
N ARG A 142 -21.91 18.94 23.49
CA ARG A 142 -23.31 18.86 23.08
C ARG A 142 -23.50 17.79 22.01
N LEU A 143 -22.65 17.79 20.99
CA LEU A 143 -22.69 16.77 19.91
C LEU A 143 -22.51 15.36 20.48
N LEU A 144 -21.52 15.15 21.36
CA LEU A 144 -21.28 13.86 22.00
C LEU A 144 -22.47 13.40 22.84
N PHE A 145 -23.05 14.29 23.69
CA PHE A 145 -24.21 13.93 24.50
C PHE A 145 -25.41 13.49 23.66
N HIS A 146 -25.62 14.14 22.51
CA HIS A 146 -26.78 13.84 21.65
C HIS A 146 -26.54 12.63 20.74
N ARG A 147 -25.32 12.48 20.19
CA ARG A 147 -25.05 11.49 19.13
C ARG A 147 -24.29 10.25 19.62
N CYS A 148 -23.45 10.37 20.66
CA CYS A 148 -22.61 9.30 21.20
C CYS A 148 -22.28 9.50 22.68
N PRO A 149 -23.24 9.32 23.62
CA PRO A 149 -23.02 9.56 25.06
C PRO A 149 -21.84 8.78 25.66
N ASP A 150 -21.60 7.57 25.16
CA ASP A 150 -20.52 6.69 25.62
C ASP A 150 -19.11 7.31 25.42
N ALA A 151 -18.96 8.18 24.42
CA ALA A 151 -17.70 8.87 24.16
C ALA A 151 -17.39 10.00 25.15
N VAL A 152 -18.37 10.50 25.87
CA VAL A 152 -18.20 11.64 26.81
C VAL A 152 -17.16 11.30 27.87
N GLU A 153 -17.24 10.13 28.50
CA GLU A 153 -16.31 9.74 29.57
C GLU A 153 -14.89 9.50 29.02
N MET A 154 -14.76 9.04 27.78
CA MET A 154 -13.46 8.90 27.12
C MET A 154 -12.77 10.25 26.94
N VAL A 155 -13.52 11.25 26.46
CA VAL A 155 -13.05 12.64 26.32
C VAL A 155 -12.67 13.24 27.69
N LEU A 156 -13.53 13.06 28.69
CA LEU A 156 -13.25 13.55 30.05
C LEU A 156 -12.01 12.89 30.66
N THR A 157 -11.71 11.66 30.27
CA THR A 157 -10.47 10.96 30.69
C THR A 157 -9.23 11.68 30.19
N SER A 158 -9.18 12.08 28.91
CA SER A 158 -8.08 12.87 28.36
C SER A 158 -7.92 14.20 29.10
N VAL A 159 -9.03 14.89 29.40
CA VAL A 159 -9.03 16.14 30.17
C VAL A 159 -8.45 15.93 31.58
N ARG A 160 -8.85 14.85 32.30
CA ARG A 160 -8.31 14.51 33.63
C ARG A 160 -6.80 14.26 33.61
N LEU A 161 -6.31 13.65 32.53
CA LEU A 161 -4.87 13.40 32.33
C LEU A 161 -4.09 14.67 31.97
N GLY A 162 -4.79 15.75 31.67
CA GLY A 162 -4.17 17.00 31.25
C GLY A 162 -3.70 16.96 29.80
N GLU A 163 -4.37 16.18 28.99
CA GLU A 163 -4.07 15.98 27.56
C GLU A 163 -5.03 16.81 26.69
N ASP A 164 -4.57 17.17 25.49
CA ASP A 164 -5.45 17.75 24.50
C ASP A 164 -6.53 16.72 24.12
N VAL A 165 -7.73 17.19 23.83
CA VAL A 165 -8.83 16.34 23.42
C VAL A 165 -8.79 16.20 21.91
N VAL A 166 -8.42 15.01 21.45
CA VAL A 166 -8.46 14.63 20.03
C VAL A 166 -9.64 13.67 19.83
N VAL A 167 -10.56 14.06 18.94
CA VAL A 167 -11.71 13.21 18.57
C VAL A 167 -11.68 12.99 17.07
N VAL A 168 -11.67 11.73 16.66
CA VAL A 168 -11.84 11.32 15.27
C VAL A 168 -13.31 10.91 15.10
N TRP A 169 -14.03 11.65 14.28
CA TRP A 169 -15.44 11.41 13.92
C TRP A 169 -15.49 10.53 12.71
N CYS A 170 -16.34 9.53 12.71
CA CYS A 170 -16.57 8.63 11.60
C CYS A 170 -18.07 8.35 11.44
N PHE A 171 -18.53 8.34 10.22
CA PHE A 171 -19.86 7.85 9.84
C PHE A 171 -19.77 7.15 8.48
N GLU A 172 -20.76 6.37 8.14
CA GLU A 172 -20.84 5.68 6.85
C GLU A 172 -21.57 6.55 5.82
N HIS A 173 -21.02 6.65 4.63
CA HIS A 173 -21.66 7.26 3.47
C HIS A 173 -21.34 6.43 2.22
N ASP A 174 -22.38 5.98 1.52
CA ASP A 174 -22.29 5.10 0.34
C ASP A 174 -21.37 3.87 0.57
N GLY A 175 -21.53 3.21 1.74
CA GLY A 175 -20.75 2.03 2.13
C GLY A 175 -19.28 2.31 2.46
N GLN A 176 -18.92 3.58 2.68
CA GLN A 176 -17.54 3.98 2.98
C GLN A 176 -17.47 4.80 4.27
N PRO A 177 -16.39 4.59 5.08
CA PRO A 177 -16.14 5.43 6.24
C PRO A 177 -15.68 6.82 5.80
N VAL A 178 -16.45 7.82 6.21
CA VAL A 178 -16.14 9.25 6.04
C VAL A 178 -15.70 9.81 7.38
N MET A 179 -14.61 10.56 7.42
CA MET A 179 -13.99 10.98 8.67
C MET A 179 -13.56 12.44 8.69
N GLY A 180 -13.70 13.02 9.89
CA GLY A 180 -13.12 14.30 10.26
C GLY A 180 -12.51 14.23 11.65
N ALA A 181 -11.63 15.14 12.00
CA ALA A 181 -11.09 15.20 13.35
C ALA A 181 -11.28 16.58 13.99
N THR A 182 -11.39 16.60 15.32
CA THR A 182 -11.33 17.82 16.13
C THR A 182 -10.22 17.73 17.14
N ILE A 183 -9.46 18.81 17.30
CA ILE A 183 -8.39 18.95 18.28
C ILE A 183 -8.74 20.14 19.17
N THR A 184 -9.05 19.86 20.43
CA THR A 184 -9.36 20.89 21.43
C THR A 184 -8.21 20.98 22.40
N ARG A 185 -7.48 22.10 22.38
CA ARG A 185 -6.42 22.37 23.36
C ARG A 185 -7.04 22.88 24.65
N VAL A 186 -6.98 22.04 25.69
CA VAL A 186 -7.49 22.40 27.00
C VAL A 186 -6.41 23.18 27.76
N GLN A 187 -6.60 24.49 27.93
CA GLN A 187 -5.71 25.31 28.72
C GLN A 187 -5.85 24.96 30.19
N HIS A 188 -4.80 24.42 30.81
CA HIS A 188 -4.80 24.02 32.21
C HIS A 188 -4.64 25.17 33.20
N GLN A 189 -4.36 26.37 32.70
CA GLN A 189 -4.20 27.56 33.51
C GLN A 189 -5.44 28.44 33.38
N PHE A 190 -6.27 28.47 34.46
CA PHE A 190 -7.24 29.53 34.63
C PHE A 190 -6.65 30.57 35.57
N PRO A 191 -6.55 31.83 35.19
CA PRO A 191 -6.23 32.90 36.11
C PRO A 191 -7.40 33.08 37.08
N HIS A 192 -7.36 32.44 38.25
CA HIS A 192 -8.27 32.77 39.31
C HIS A 192 -7.77 34.08 39.96
N PRO A 193 -8.63 35.13 40.09
CA PRO A 193 -8.22 36.42 40.65
C PRO A 193 -7.61 36.34 42.03
N ARG A 194 -7.82 35.28 42.80
CA ARG A 194 -7.37 35.10 44.18
C ARG A 194 -6.27 34.07 44.42
N ASN A 195 -5.91 33.24 43.41
CA ASN A 195 -4.86 32.22 43.61
C ASN A 195 -3.96 32.14 42.37
N ARG A 196 -2.84 32.87 42.39
CA ARG A 196 -1.75 32.72 41.44
C ARG A 196 -1.21 31.29 41.54
N GLY A 197 -1.50 30.42 40.56
CA GLY A 197 -0.91 29.09 40.49
C GLY A 197 -1.88 27.90 40.48
N GLN A 198 -3.21 28.10 40.56
CA GLN A 198 -4.14 26.99 40.39
C GLN A 198 -4.46 26.76 38.90
N THR A 199 -4.12 25.59 38.43
CA THR A 199 -4.50 25.12 37.09
C THR A 199 -5.96 24.62 37.06
N PHE A 200 -6.59 24.54 35.90
CA PHE A 200 -7.93 23.96 35.68
C PHE A 200 -8.10 22.61 36.39
N LEU A 201 -7.01 21.87 36.49
CA LEU A 201 -6.94 20.54 37.13
C LEU A 201 -5.99 20.53 38.35
N SER A 202 -5.69 21.68 38.98
CA SER A 202 -4.77 21.72 40.10
C SER A 202 -5.34 21.02 41.34
N GLY A 203 -4.60 20.09 41.85
CA GLY A 203 -4.86 19.31 43.06
C GLY A 203 -4.23 17.91 42.99
N ARG A 204 -3.81 17.36 44.13
CA ARG A 204 -3.26 16.00 44.24
C ARG A 204 -4.15 14.87 43.71
N ASN A 205 -5.44 15.15 43.38
CA ASN A 205 -6.46 14.20 43.02
C ASN A 205 -7.13 14.49 41.64
N ARG A 206 -6.35 14.79 40.59
CA ARG A 206 -6.87 15.05 39.23
C ARG A 206 -7.86 13.98 38.73
N VAL A 207 -7.61 12.72 39.06
CA VAL A 207 -8.44 11.55 38.65
C VAL A 207 -9.82 11.54 39.32
N ARG A 208 -10.03 12.33 40.40
CA ARG A 208 -11.28 12.32 41.19
C ARG A 208 -12.24 13.46 40.90
N VAL A 209 -11.97 14.32 39.91
CA VAL A 209 -12.90 15.39 39.56
C VAL A 209 -14.16 14.74 38.91
N PRO A 210 -15.35 14.96 39.48
CA PRO A 210 -16.59 14.38 38.94
C PRO A 210 -16.87 14.81 37.50
N ALA A 211 -17.46 13.93 36.70
CA ALA A 211 -17.74 14.17 35.28
C ALA A 211 -18.57 15.45 35.07
N ASN A 212 -19.62 15.65 35.85
CA ASN A 212 -20.51 16.83 35.78
C ASN A 212 -19.74 18.15 36.00
N VAL A 213 -18.75 18.18 36.93
CA VAL A 213 -17.93 19.36 37.16
C VAL A 213 -17.02 19.65 35.98
N LEU A 214 -16.41 18.60 35.38
CA LEU A 214 -15.56 18.78 34.20
C LEU A 214 -16.40 19.22 32.99
N THR A 215 -17.54 18.60 32.78
CA THR A 215 -18.47 18.96 31.69
C THR A 215 -18.90 20.41 31.78
N ASN A 216 -19.32 20.87 32.98
CA ASN A 216 -19.70 22.27 33.19
C ASN A 216 -18.53 23.22 32.92
N ARG A 217 -17.33 22.89 33.38
CA ARG A 217 -16.14 23.73 33.17
C ARG A 217 -15.76 23.82 31.69
N LEU A 218 -15.78 22.70 30.96
CA LEU A 218 -15.51 22.68 29.52
C LEU A 218 -16.56 23.44 28.73
N SER A 219 -17.85 23.33 29.10
CA SER A 219 -18.95 24.04 28.47
C SER A 219 -18.88 25.55 28.70
N GLN A 220 -18.49 25.98 29.90
CA GLN A 220 -18.34 27.40 30.23
C GLN A 220 -17.10 28.03 29.62
N ALA A 221 -15.98 27.27 29.58
CA ALA A 221 -14.72 27.74 29.04
C ALA A 221 -14.71 27.93 27.53
N ARG A 222 -15.53 27.15 26.80
CA ARG A 222 -15.66 27.19 25.34
C ARG A 222 -14.28 27.18 24.63
N PHE A 223 -13.38 26.27 25.05
CA PHE A 223 -12.08 26.12 24.41
C PHE A 223 -12.24 25.89 22.91
N PRO A 224 -11.48 26.59 22.06
CA PRO A 224 -11.56 26.42 20.63
C PRO A 224 -11.26 24.96 20.22
N SER A 225 -12.15 24.40 19.43
CA SER A 225 -11.97 23.09 18.80
C SER A 225 -11.59 23.32 17.32
N LYS A 226 -10.36 22.99 16.97
CA LYS A 226 -9.89 23.07 15.59
C LYS A 226 -10.29 21.81 14.85
N ARG A 227 -10.93 21.97 13.71
CA ARG A 227 -11.17 20.87 12.78
C ARG A 227 -9.88 20.56 12.02
N ALA A 228 -9.65 19.30 11.66
CA ALA A 228 -8.51 18.83 10.91
C ALA A 228 -8.95 17.79 9.89
N SER A 229 -8.27 17.73 8.74
CA SER A 229 -8.48 16.67 7.76
C SER A 229 -8.04 15.33 8.34
N VAL A 230 -8.72 14.27 7.96
CA VAL A 230 -8.33 12.90 8.29
C VAL A 230 -7.86 12.18 7.03
N VAL A 231 -6.68 11.58 7.11
CA VAL A 231 -6.09 10.79 6.04
C VAL A 231 -5.91 9.36 6.56
N ARG A 232 -6.59 8.42 5.92
CA ARG A 232 -6.40 6.99 6.19
C ARG A 232 -5.07 6.53 5.61
N VAL A 233 -4.36 5.70 6.38
CA VAL A 233 -3.07 5.11 5.97
C VAL A 233 -3.07 3.58 6.01
N ASP A 234 -4.22 2.98 6.33
CA ASP A 234 -4.41 1.53 6.24
C ASP A 234 -4.35 1.04 4.78
N SER A 235 -3.91 -0.18 4.61
CA SER A 235 -3.71 -0.76 3.27
C SER A 235 -5.00 -0.90 2.47
N ASP A 236 -6.15 -1.17 3.12
CA ASP A 236 -7.44 -1.25 2.43
C ASP A 236 -7.76 0.05 1.69
N PHE A 237 -7.43 1.18 2.29
CA PHE A 237 -7.60 2.48 1.65
C PHE A 237 -6.56 2.74 0.57
N LEU A 238 -5.27 2.45 0.86
CA LEU A 238 -4.16 2.76 -0.04
C LEU A 238 -4.21 1.95 -1.34
N VAL A 239 -4.52 0.65 -1.26
CA VAL A 239 -4.54 -0.23 -2.44
C VAL A 239 -5.86 -0.20 -3.21
N ARG A 240 -6.92 0.38 -2.65
CA ARG A 240 -8.26 0.41 -3.25
C ARG A 240 -8.29 0.99 -4.67
N ARG A 241 -7.47 2.03 -4.94
CA ARG A 241 -7.39 2.67 -6.26
C ARG A 241 -6.57 1.88 -7.28
N THR A 242 -5.71 0.97 -6.80
CA THR A 242 -4.74 0.26 -7.64
C THR A 242 -5.17 -1.17 -7.95
N ALA A 243 -5.84 -1.84 -7.02
CA ALA A 243 -6.05 -3.28 -7.11
C ALA A 243 -7.53 -3.69 -7.22
N GLY A 244 -8.51 -2.82 -6.95
CA GLY A 244 -9.93 -3.15 -7.04
C GLY A 244 -10.26 -4.46 -6.35
N ASP A 245 -11.03 -5.34 -7.03
CA ASP A 245 -11.44 -6.65 -6.51
C ASP A 245 -10.27 -7.63 -6.33
N VAL A 246 -9.15 -7.42 -7.02
CA VAL A 246 -7.93 -8.24 -6.89
C VAL A 246 -7.33 -8.11 -5.48
N ALA A 247 -7.38 -6.92 -4.88
CA ALA A 247 -6.82 -6.71 -3.55
C ALA A 247 -7.47 -7.63 -2.51
N ASP A 248 -8.77 -7.88 -2.61
CA ASP A 248 -9.48 -8.78 -1.70
C ASP A 248 -9.06 -10.25 -1.86
N ALA A 249 -8.76 -10.67 -3.08
CA ALA A 249 -8.28 -12.02 -3.37
C ALA A 249 -6.86 -12.27 -2.82
N VAL A 250 -5.98 -11.25 -2.89
CA VAL A 250 -4.56 -11.43 -2.56
C VAL A 250 -4.17 -10.98 -1.15
N LYS A 251 -5.00 -10.21 -0.43
CA LYS A 251 -4.67 -9.63 0.90
C LYS A 251 -4.28 -10.65 1.97
N ASN A 252 -4.80 -11.88 1.85
CA ASN A 252 -4.54 -12.96 2.81
C ASN A 252 -3.39 -13.86 2.40
N LEU A 253 -2.89 -13.74 1.16
CA LEU A 253 -1.77 -14.54 0.68
C LEU A 253 -0.52 -14.32 1.53
N ASN A 254 0.19 -15.42 1.78
CA ASN A 254 1.50 -15.45 2.36
C ASN A 254 2.51 -15.89 1.29
N VAL A 255 3.32 -14.95 0.79
CA VAL A 255 4.23 -15.20 -0.33
C VAL A 255 5.67 -15.23 0.16
N VAL A 256 6.44 -16.24 -0.25
CA VAL A 256 7.89 -16.28 -0.07
C VAL A 256 8.56 -15.84 -1.35
N VAL A 257 9.41 -14.81 -1.28
CA VAL A 257 10.23 -14.34 -2.40
C VAL A 257 11.69 -14.71 -2.15
N VAL A 258 12.24 -15.56 -3.01
CA VAL A 258 13.62 -16.01 -2.99
C VAL A 258 14.42 -15.26 -4.05
N GLY A 259 15.42 -14.53 -3.60
CA GLY A 259 16.20 -13.60 -4.44
C GLY A 259 15.54 -12.22 -4.47
N CYS A 260 16.19 -11.24 -3.83
CA CYS A 260 15.78 -9.82 -3.80
C CYS A 260 16.75 -8.97 -4.66
N GLY A 261 17.20 -9.50 -5.82
CA GLY A 261 17.92 -8.75 -6.83
C GLY A 261 16.99 -7.81 -7.60
N ALA A 262 17.42 -7.31 -8.75
CA ALA A 262 16.64 -6.37 -9.57
C ALA A 262 15.21 -6.88 -9.87
N LEU A 263 15.09 -8.13 -10.30
CA LEU A 263 13.81 -8.75 -10.64
C LEU A 263 12.99 -9.01 -9.38
N GLY A 264 13.51 -9.78 -8.42
CA GLY A 264 12.74 -10.20 -7.25
C GLY A 264 12.36 -9.05 -6.32
N ALA A 265 13.21 -8.01 -6.19
CA ALA A 265 12.85 -6.81 -5.43
C ALA A 265 11.70 -6.04 -6.08
N THR A 266 11.68 -5.95 -7.41
CA THR A 266 10.58 -5.32 -8.15
C THR A 266 9.30 -6.14 -8.04
N VAL A 267 9.38 -7.48 -8.13
CA VAL A 267 8.25 -8.40 -7.91
C VAL A 267 7.66 -8.19 -6.51
N ALA A 268 8.48 -8.21 -5.45
CA ALA A 268 8.02 -8.02 -4.08
C ALA A 268 7.33 -6.66 -3.88
N MET A 269 7.86 -5.59 -4.47
CA MET A 269 7.25 -4.27 -4.40
C MET A 269 5.91 -4.23 -5.13
N LEU A 270 5.81 -4.79 -6.32
CA LEU A 270 4.56 -4.85 -7.09
C LEU A 270 3.50 -5.72 -6.40
N LEU A 271 3.89 -6.84 -5.75
CA LEU A 271 2.99 -7.64 -4.92
C LEU A 271 2.44 -6.83 -3.74
N ALA A 272 3.31 -6.06 -3.07
CA ALA A 272 2.87 -5.16 -2.00
C ALA A 272 1.88 -4.11 -2.52
N GLN A 273 2.14 -3.52 -3.69
CA GLN A 273 1.24 -2.56 -4.33
C GLN A 273 -0.09 -3.19 -4.79
N ALA A 274 -0.07 -4.48 -5.15
CA ALA A 274 -1.28 -5.24 -5.48
C ALA A 274 -2.11 -5.63 -4.25
N GLY A 275 -1.58 -5.50 -3.03
CA GLY A 275 -2.30 -5.79 -1.79
C GLY A 275 -1.86 -7.05 -1.04
N VAL A 276 -0.76 -7.70 -1.44
CA VAL A 276 -0.18 -8.84 -0.69
C VAL A 276 0.47 -8.30 0.58
N ARG A 277 -0.11 -8.62 1.74
CA ARG A 277 0.26 -8.03 3.05
C ARG A 277 1.26 -8.85 3.84
N LYS A 278 1.44 -10.12 3.48
CA LYS A 278 2.34 -11.05 4.17
C LYS A 278 3.37 -11.58 3.19
N MET A 279 4.62 -11.21 3.39
CA MET A 279 5.72 -11.71 2.58
C MET A 279 6.92 -12.07 3.44
N SER A 280 7.65 -13.09 3.00
CA SER A 280 8.96 -13.46 3.53
C SER A 280 9.99 -13.28 2.42
N LEU A 281 10.90 -12.33 2.59
CA LEU A 281 11.94 -11.96 1.63
C LEU A 281 13.25 -12.63 2.00
N ILE A 282 13.87 -13.33 1.07
CA ILE A 282 15.08 -14.12 1.34
C ILE A 282 16.16 -13.73 0.33
N ASP A 283 17.29 -13.22 0.81
CA ASP A 283 18.47 -12.91 0.01
C ASP A 283 19.71 -12.85 0.90
N GLY A 284 20.79 -13.51 0.49
CA GLY A 284 22.06 -13.50 1.22
C GLY A 284 22.94 -12.29 0.94
N ASP A 285 22.65 -11.53 -0.13
CA ASP A 285 23.53 -10.50 -0.64
C ASP A 285 23.31 -9.13 0.01
N THR A 286 24.38 -8.33 -0.09
CA THR A 286 24.38 -6.93 0.29
C THR A 286 24.17 -6.05 -0.95
N LEU A 287 23.42 -4.96 -0.79
CA LEU A 287 23.22 -3.97 -1.86
C LEU A 287 24.50 -3.17 -2.10
N THR A 288 24.94 -3.12 -3.37
CA THR A 288 26.14 -2.40 -3.79
C THR A 288 25.81 -1.34 -4.83
N TYR A 289 26.78 -0.43 -5.13
CA TYR A 289 26.58 0.58 -6.17
C TYR A 289 26.34 0.00 -7.57
N GLN A 290 26.89 -1.18 -7.88
CA GLN A 290 26.68 -1.88 -9.16
C GLN A 290 25.20 -2.30 -9.35
N ASN A 291 24.45 -2.40 -8.28
CA ASN A 291 23.03 -2.76 -8.32
C ASN A 291 22.12 -1.57 -8.64
N ILE A 292 22.51 -0.34 -8.24
CA ILE A 292 21.62 0.84 -8.20
C ILE A 292 20.99 1.16 -9.56
N GLY A 293 21.70 0.96 -10.66
CA GLY A 293 21.17 1.24 -12.00
C GLY A 293 19.97 0.40 -12.42
N ARG A 294 19.68 -0.72 -11.71
CA ARG A 294 18.58 -1.64 -12.04
C ARG A 294 17.77 -2.11 -10.83
N HIS A 295 18.22 -1.81 -9.61
CA HIS A 295 17.53 -2.22 -8.38
C HIS A 295 16.53 -1.15 -7.95
N ILE A 296 15.38 -1.57 -7.39
CA ILE A 296 14.34 -0.64 -6.95
C ILE A 296 14.74 0.20 -5.73
N LEU A 297 15.69 -0.30 -4.93
CA LEU A 297 16.20 0.42 -3.76
C LEU A 297 17.23 1.47 -4.17
N GLY A 298 17.19 2.63 -3.50
CA GLY A 298 18.12 3.74 -3.70
C GLY A 298 19.46 3.59 -2.98
N ALA A 299 20.38 4.50 -3.27
CA ALA A 299 21.76 4.49 -2.75
C ALA A 299 21.86 4.60 -1.21
N HIS A 300 20.85 5.09 -0.53
CA HIS A 300 20.82 5.18 0.94
C HIS A 300 20.77 3.80 1.63
N TYR A 301 20.48 2.72 0.89
CA TYR A 301 20.49 1.35 1.40
C TYR A 301 21.81 0.61 1.11
N ILE A 302 22.81 1.23 0.47
CA ILE A 302 24.08 0.59 0.18
C ILE A 302 24.76 0.09 1.46
N GLY A 303 25.32 -1.12 1.38
CA GLY A 303 25.95 -1.80 2.50
C GLY A 303 24.96 -2.60 3.38
N ARG A 304 23.65 -2.50 3.13
CA ARG A 304 22.64 -3.29 3.84
C ARG A 304 22.29 -4.56 3.05
N ASN A 305 21.87 -5.62 3.76
CA ASN A 305 21.33 -6.80 3.11
C ASN A 305 20.09 -6.43 2.26
N LYS A 306 19.98 -7.00 1.06
CA LYS A 306 18.91 -6.68 0.08
C LYS A 306 17.51 -6.98 0.62
N ALA A 307 17.31 -8.15 1.25
CA ALA A 307 16.00 -8.53 1.79
C ALA A 307 15.58 -7.64 2.96
N GLU A 308 16.50 -7.31 3.87
CA GLU A 308 16.22 -6.44 5.01
C GLU A 308 15.92 -4.99 4.56
N ALA A 309 16.69 -4.47 3.61
CA ALA A 309 16.47 -3.14 3.06
C ALA A 309 15.13 -3.04 2.33
N LEU A 310 14.77 -4.08 1.57
CA LEU A 310 13.48 -4.15 0.86
C LEU A 310 12.30 -4.26 1.82
N ARG A 311 12.41 -5.07 2.88
CA ARG A 311 11.41 -5.12 3.96
C ARG A 311 11.16 -3.73 4.54
N ASP A 312 12.23 -3.01 4.87
CA ASP A 312 12.10 -1.70 5.49
C ASP A 312 11.47 -0.69 4.53
N GLU A 313 11.84 -0.71 3.25
CA GLU A 313 11.21 0.12 2.21
C GLU A 313 9.71 -0.17 2.08
N ILE A 314 9.28 -1.43 2.04
CA ILE A 314 7.87 -1.79 1.98
C ILE A 314 7.14 -1.36 3.25
N ASN A 315 7.73 -1.58 4.43
CA ASN A 315 7.13 -1.21 5.71
C ASN A 315 6.97 0.30 5.90
N THR A 316 7.79 1.14 5.25
CA THR A 316 7.60 2.60 5.28
C THR A 316 6.37 3.03 4.48
N ARG A 317 5.96 2.24 3.49
CA ARG A 317 4.79 2.54 2.64
C ARG A 317 3.49 1.99 3.21
N TYR A 318 3.54 0.82 3.86
CA TYR A 318 2.37 0.08 4.33
C TYR A 318 2.52 -0.28 5.80
N VAL A 319 1.84 0.47 6.65
CA VAL A 319 1.97 0.38 8.11
C VAL A 319 1.48 -0.96 8.68
N ASP A 320 0.50 -1.58 8.07
CA ASP A 320 -0.18 -2.81 8.49
C ASP A 320 0.34 -4.08 7.79
N TYR A 321 1.38 -3.98 6.96
CA TYR A 321 1.98 -5.15 6.33
C TYR A 321 2.92 -5.89 7.28
N SER A 322 2.92 -7.23 7.14
CA SER A 322 3.80 -8.14 7.88
C SER A 322 4.85 -8.72 6.93
N ILE A 323 5.95 -8.00 6.79
CA ILE A 323 7.06 -8.39 5.92
C ILE A 323 8.22 -8.91 6.79
N LEU A 324 8.63 -10.15 6.55
CA LEU A 324 9.80 -10.75 7.17
C LEU A 324 10.98 -10.71 6.20
N ALA A 325 12.19 -10.67 6.72
CA ALA A 325 13.41 -10.70 5.91
C ALA A 325 14.44 -11.67 6.50
N PHE A 326 15.08 -12.41 5.62
CA PHE A 326 16.10 -13.42 5.96
C PHE A 326 17.37 -13.11 5.17
N ALA A 327 18.37 -12.61 5.86
CA ALA A 327 19.70 -12.25 5.32
C ALA A 327 20.56 -13.51 5.15
N SER A 328 20.12 -14.44 4.32
CA SER A 328 20.82 -15.73 4.09
C SER A 328 20.37 -16.36 2.77
N LYS A 329 21.03 -17.43 2.35
CA LYS A 329 20.52 -18.34 1.32
C LYS A 329 19.22 -18.98 1.81
N TRP A 330 18.29 -19.30 0.92
CA TRP A 330 16.97 -19.83 1.27
C TRP A 330 17.05 -21.20 1.95
N GLN A 331 18.05 -22.04 1.62
CA GLN A 331 18.27 -23.33 2.27
C GLN A 331 18.50 -23.15 3.78
N LEU A 332 19.35 -22.18 4.14
CA LEU A 332 19.63 -21.86 5.53
C LEU A 332 18.44 -21.20 6.24
N ALA A 333 17.70 -20.34 5.52
CA ALA A 333 16.46 -19.74 6.05
C ALA A 333 15.43 -20.81 6.38
N ARG A 334 15.25 -21.81 5.50
CA ARG A 334 14.38 -22.98 5.70
C ARG A 334 14.82 -23.85 6.87
N GLU A 335 16.10 -24.16 6.95
CA GLU A 335 16.66 -24.96 8.06
C GLU A 335 16.39 -24.32 9.42
N ARG A 336 16.57 -22.99 9.52
CA ARG A 336 16.33 -22.23 10.76
C ARG A 336 14.86 -22.00 11.06
N ASN A 337 14.00 -22.03 10.08
CA ASN A 337 12.58 -21.82 10.20
C ASN A 337 11.78 -22.76 9.26
N ALA A 338 11.61 -24.01 9.69
CA ALA A 338 10.94 -25.04 8.90
C ALA A 338 9.53 -24.64 8.45
N ARG A 339 8.82 -23.83 9.27
CA ARG A 339 7.46 -23.36 8.94
C ARG A 339 7.40 -22.26 7.89
N LEU A 340 8.55 -21.75 7.43
CA LEU A 340 8.59 -20.62 6.48
C LEU A 340 7.87 -20.96 5.18
N PHE A 341 8.16 -22.11 4.59
CA PHE A 341 7.55 -22.59 3.36
C PHE A 341 6.22 -23.31 3.60
N GLU A 342 6.07 -24.03 4.71
CA GLU A 342 4.82 -24.71 5.07
C GLU A 342 3.61 -23.76 5.20
N LYS A 343 3.85 -22.50 5.63
CA LYS A 343 2.81 -21.49 5.80
C LYS A 343 2.61 -20.60 4.57
N ALA A 344 3.42 -20.76 3.56
CA ALA A 344 3.32 -20.00 2.34
C ALA A 344 2.24 -20.57 1.43
N ASP A 345 1.53 -19.69 0.74
CA ASP A 345 0.57 -20.08 -0.29
C ASP A 345 1.24 -20.14 -1.66
N LEU A 346 2.33 -19.37 -1.84
CA LEU A 346 3.08 -19.27 -3.09
C LEU A 346 4.55 -18.96 -2.80
N VAL A 347 5.44 -19.55 -3.57
CA VAL A 347 6.87 -19.18 -3.63
C VAL A 347 7.15 -18.51 -4.97
N ILE A 348 7.98 -17.47 -4.96
CA ILE A 348 8.50 -16.86 -6.19
C ILE A 348 10.02 -16.88 -6.09
N SER A 349 10.68 -17.63 -6.97
CA SER A 349 12.13 -17.68 -7.11
C SER A 349 12.58 -16.75 -8.25
N ALA A 350 13.45 -15.81 -7.92
CA ALA A 350 14.05 -14.88 -8.86
C ALA A 350 15.58 -14.81 -8.65
N THR A 351 16.19 -15.96 -8.40
CA THR A 351 17.62 -16.08 -8.09
C THR A 351 18.48 -16.02 -9.35
N GLY A 352 17.98 -16.53 -10.46
CA GLY A 352 18.77 -16.75 -11.68
C GLY A 352 19.88 -17.79 -11.52
N ASP A 353 19.80 -18.62 -10.46
CA ASP A 353 20.74 -19.70 -10.15
C ASP A 353 20.04 -21.05 -10.37
N TRP A 354 20.34 -21.68 -11.50
CA TRP A 354 19.70 -22.94 -11.90
C TRP A 354 19.91 -24.08 -10.90
N ILE A 355 21.03 -24.12 -10.18
CA ILE A 355 21.29 -25.15 -9.17
C ILE A 355 20.34 -24.93 -8.00
N SER A 356 20.24 -23.71 -7.52
CA SER A 356 19.35 -23.32 -6.44
C SER A 356 17.86 -23.53 -6.81
N GLU A 357 17.49 -23.25 -8.05
CA GLU A 357 16.12 -23.45 -8.54
C GLU A 357 15.78 -24.92 -8.75
N ALA A 358 16.74 -25.75 -9.18
CA ALA A 358 16.56 -27.20 -9.26
C ALA A 358 16.35 -27.84 -7.88
N GLU A 359 17.11 -27.39 -6.86
CA GLU A 359 16.89 -27.82 -5.47
C GLU A 359 15.51 -27.45 -4.96
N LEU A 360 15.05 -26.22 -5.24
CA LEU A 360 13.71 -25.76 -4.83
C LEU A 360 12.61 -26.56 -5.56
N ASN A 361 12.80 -26.86 -6.85
CA ASN A 361 11.87 -27.69 -7.62
C ASN A 361 11.79 -29.13 -7.06
N ALA A 362 12.92 -29.71 -6.63
CA ALA A 362 12.91 -31.03 -6.01
C ALA A 362 12.09 -31.06 -4.71
N LEU A 363 12.11 -29.97 -3.92
CA LEU A 363 11.26 -29.87 -2.74
C LEU A 363 9.77 -29.72 -3.10
N LEU A 364 9.47 -29.04 -4.21
CA LEU A 364 8.10 -28.90 -4.70
C LEU A 364 7.56 -30.27 -5.16
N GLU A 365 8.35 -31.06 -5.91
CA GLU A 365 8.00 -32.41 -6.31
C GLU A 365 7.81 -33.35 -5.11
N ALA A 366 8.53 -33.12 -4.01
CA ALA A 366 8.36 -33.83 -2.73
C ALA A 366 7.17 -33.28 -1.89
N ALA A 367 6.42 -32.31 -2.38
CA ALA A 367 5.36 -31.60 -1.67
C ALA A 367 5.81 -30.94 -0.35
N GLU A 368 7.08 -30.54 -0.26
CA GLU A 368 7.65 -29.85 0.91
C GLU A 368 7.58 -28.33 0.81
N VAL A 369 7.25 -27.80 -0.35
CA VAL A 369 7.00 -26.37 -0.62
C VAL A 369 5.73 -26.20 -1.44
N PRO A 370 5.03 -25.05 -1.34
CA PRO A 370 3.81 -24.81 -2.10
C PRO A 370 4.11 -24.54 -3.59
N PRO A 371 3.08 -24.34 -4.44
CA PRO A 371 3.27 -23.94 -5.82
C PRO A 371 4.29 -22.82 -5.95
N THR A 372 5.13 -22.91 -6.99
CA THR A 372 6.29 -22.03 -7.14
C THR A 372 6.31 -21.38 -8.52
N ILE A 373 6.62 -20.09 -8.56
CA ILE A 373 6.92 -19.38 -9.81
C ILE A 373 8.43 -19.17 -9.87
N PHE A 374 9.05 -19.65 -10.94
CA PHE A 374 10.44 -19.40 -11.26
C PHE A 374 10.51 -18.29 -12.30
N ALA A 375 11.23 -17.19 -12.01
CA ALA A 375 11.29 -16.01 -12.88
C ALA A 375 12.73 -15.62 -13.20
N TRP A 376 13.02 -15.37 -14.48
CA TRP A 376 14.36 -14.98 -14.94
C TRP A 376 14.31 -14.13 -16.20
N LEU A 377 15.43 -13.50 -16.52
CA LEU A 377 15.64 -12.75 -17.76
C LEU A 377 16.68 -13.46 -18.62
N GLU A 378 16.50 -13.38 -19.93
CA GLU A 378 17.56 -13.69 -20.88
C GLU A 378 18.60 -12.56 -20.94
N ARG A 379 19.77 -12.89 -21.44
CA ARG A 379 20.90 -11.98 -21.57
C ARG A 379 20.50 -10.72 -22.34
N TYR A 380 20.95 -9.57 -21.89
CA TYR A 380 20.59 -8.23 -22.36
C TYR A 380 19.11 -7.87 -22.23
N GLY A 381 18.31 -8.68 -21.53
CA GLY A 381 16.89 -8.44 -21.37
C GLY A 381 16.12 -8.50 -22.69
N VAL A 382 16.55 -9.36 -23.62
CA VAL A 382 15.85 -9.57 -24.91
C VAL A 382 14.53 -10.29 -24.72
N ALA A 383 14.42 -11.11 -23.69
CA ALA A 383 13.22 -11.78 -23.24
C ALA A 383 13.29 -12.05 -21.73
N GLY A 384 12.17 -12.47 -21.16
CA GLY A 384 12.11 -12.93 -19.78
C GLY A 384 10.93 -13.86 -19.57
N HIS A 385 11.00 -14.65 -18.52
CA HIS A 385 10.13 -15.78 -18.30
C HIS A 385 9.63 -15.82 -16.88
N ALA A 386 8.42 -16.33 -16.70
CA ALA A 386 7.86 -16.72 -15.43
C ALA A 386 7.16 -18.07 -15.61
N THR A 387 7.65 -19.09 -14.91
CA THR A 387 7.14 -20.47 -14.99
C THR A 387 6.44 -20.81 -13.68
N PHE A 388 5.12 -20.99 -13.71
CA PHE A 388 4.35 -21.52 -12.61
C PHE A 388 4.42 -23.04 -12.61
N VAL A 389 4.78 -23.61 -11.48
CA VAL A 389 4.88 -25.06 -11.25
C VAL A 389 4.02 -25.40 -10.04
N SER A 390 3.09 -26.33 -10.24
CA SER A 390 2.19 -26.90 -9.22
C SER A 390 2.59 -28.33 -8.91
N ALA A 391 1.92 -28.97 -7.96
CA ALA A 391 2.24 -30.32 -7.51
C ALA A 391 2.17 -31.39 -8.62
N ASP A 392 1.43 -31.12 -9.68
CA ASP A 392 1.24 -32.01 -10.84
C ASP A 392 2.16 -31.67 -12.02
N SER A 393 3.13 -30.80 -11.83
CA SER A 393 4.07 -30.33 -12.85
C SER A 393 5.49 -30.21 -12.30
N SER A 394 6.47 -29.99 -13.16
CA SER A 394 7.87 -29.83 -12.79
C SER A 394 8.53 -28.74 -13.63
N LEU A 395 9.47 -28.00 -13.01
CA LEU A 395 10.33 -27.06 -13.75
C LEU A 395 11.16 -27.76 -14.84
N GLN A 396 11.53 -29.03 -14.61
CA GLN A 396 12.26 -29.82 -15.60
C GLN A 396 11.49 -29.98 -16.92
N TRP A 397 10.15 -29.90 -16.88
CA TRP A 397 9.33 -29.92 -18.11
C TRP A 397 9.50 -28.68 -18.98
N ALA A 398 10.04 -27.61 -18.42
CA ALA A 398 10.44 -26.41 -19.18
C ALA A 398 11.80 -26.52 -19.87
N LEU A 399 12.55 -27.61 -19.65
CA LEU A 399 13.87 -27.83 -20.19
C LEU A 399 13.86 -28.85 -21.34
N ASN A 400 14.80 -28.69 -22.28
CA ASN A 400 15.08 -29.68 -23.30
C ASN A 400 16.03 -30.77 -22.76
N GLU A 401 16.38 -31.76 -23.59
CA GLU A 401 17.31 -32.85 -23.27
C GLU A 401 18.74 -32.41 -22.92
N TYR A 402 19.10 -31.18 -23.27
CA TYR A 402 20.39 -30.57 -22.95
C TYR A 402 20.34 -29.68 -21.71
N GLY A 403 19.19 -29.60 -21.03
CA GLY A 403 18.99 -28.73 -19.85
C GLY A 403 18.80 -27.24 -20.18
N GLU A 404 18.57 -26.90 -21.46
CA GLU A 404 18.27 -25.52 -21.85
C GLU A 404 16.77 -25.24 -21.74
N ALA A 405 16.39 -24.01 -21.34
CA ALA A 405 15.01 -23.60 -21.28
C ALA A 405 14.35 -23.62 -22.66
N MET A 406 13.30 -24.39 -22.83
CA MET A 406 12.57 -24.53 -24.11
C MET A 406 11.92 -23.22 -24.53
N CYS A 407 11.50 -22.43 -23.57
CA CYS A 407 10.94 -21.09 -23.78
C CYS A 407 11.99 -20.03 -24.19
N GLN A 408 13.29 -20.37 -24.22
CA GLN A 408 14.34 -19.42 -24.60
C GLN A 408 14.08 -18.85 -26.00
N VAL A 409 14.02 -17.52 -26.07
CA VAL A 409 13.67 -16.76 -27.28
C VAL A 409 14.86 -16.60 -28.20
N ALA A 410 16.01 -16.24 -27.65
CA ALA A 410 17.18 -15.88 -28.44
C ALA A 410 18.50 -16.41 -27.85
N LYS A 411 19.45 -16.71 -28.76
CA LYS A 411 20.84 -16.95 -28.43
C LYS A 411 21.60 -15.66 -28.70
N VAL A 412 22.15 -15.03 -27.66
CA VAL A 412 22.92 -13.82 -27.79
C VAL A 412 24.40 -14.19 -27.90
N PRO A 413 25.10 -13.77 -28.96
CA PRO A 413 26.52 -14.11 -29.16
C PRO A 413 27.45 -13.44 -28.15
N GLY A 414 28.66 -13.96 -28.04
CA GLY A 414 29.72 -13.43 -27.18
C GLY A 414 29.76 -14.03 -25.78
N ASP A 415 30.86 -13.78 -25.08
CA ASP A 415 31.11 -14.28 -23.74
C ASP A 415 30.24 -13.54 -22.70
N THR A 416 29.88 -14.25 -21.64
CA THR A 416 29.21 -13.62 -20.49
C THR A 416 30.21 -12.71 -19.78
N PRO A 417 29.90 -11.41 -19.60
CA PRO A 417 30.80 -10.50 -18.91
C PRO A 417 31.09 -10.96 -17.48
N ARG A 418 32.34 -10.70 -17.04
CA ARG A 418 32.80 -10.98 -15.69
C ARG A 418 33.05 -9.69 -14.92
N GLU A 419 32.73 -9.67 -13.65
CA GLU A 419 33.16 -8.58 -12.78
C GLU A 419 34.65 -8.65 -12.51
N ALA A 420 35.34 -7.53 -12.68
CA ALA A 420 36.78 -7.47 -12.53
C ALA A 420 37.27 -7.80 -11.11
N ALA A 421 36.42 -7.56 -10.09
CA ALA A 421 36.80 -7.73 -8.69
C ALA A 421 36.70 -9.18 -8.18
N CYS A 422 35.68 -9.95 -8.60
CA CYS A 422 35.44 -11.31 -8.10
C CYS A 422 35.39 -12.37 -9.20
N GLY A 423 35.50 -11.98 -10.48
CA GLY A 423 35.37 -12.90 -11.62
C GLY A 423 33.98 -13.49 -11.80
N ALA A 424 32.97 -13.04 -11.00
CA ALA A 424 31.61 -13.52 -11.11
C ALA A 424 30.99 -13.12 -12.45
N PHE A 425 30.27 -14.04 -13.07
CA PHE A 425 29.53 -13.76 -14.28
C PHE A 425 28.29 -12.91 -13.95
N TYR A 426 28.00 -11.94 -14.78
CA TYR A 426 26.73 -11.20 -14.70
C TYR A 426 26.04 -11.14 -16.06
N GLN A 427 24.72 -11.15 -16.04
CA GLN A 427 23.92 -10.94 -17.23
C GLN A 427 23.49 -9.47 -17.30
N PRO A 428 23.95 -8.71 -18.30
CA PRO A 428 23.48 -7.34 -18.47
C PRO A 428 22.04 -7.35 -18.96
N PHE A 429 21.20 -6.56 -18.30
CA PHE A 429 19.82 -6.29 -18.72
C PHE A 429 19.40 -4.89 -18.21
N SER A 430 18.44 -4.28 -18.90
CA SER A 430 17.95 -2.96 -18.54
C SER A 430 16.98 -3.04 -17.37
N ALA A 431 16.87 -1.95 -16.61
CA ALA A 431 15.84 -1.81 -15.57
C ALA A 431 14.42 -1.94 -16.14
N ALA A 432 14.20 -1.42 -17.37
CA ALA A 432 12.90 -1.52 -18.05
C ALA A 432 12.51 -2.99 -18.34
N ALA A 433 13.42 -3.79 -18.93
CA ALA A 433 13.17 -5.21 -19.17
C ALA A 433 12.89 -5.97 -17.86
N SER A 434 13.64 -5.67 -16.80
CA SER A 434 13.38 -6.25 -15.47
C SER A 434 12.00 -5.89 -14.93
N ALA A 435 11.55 -4.65 -15.10
CA ALA A 435 10.24 -4.19 -14.67
C ALA A 435 9.09 -4.87 -15.44
N GLU A 436 9.22 -5.03 -16.76
CA GLU A 436 8.24 -5.73 -17.60
C GLU A 436 8.07 -7.19 -17.17
N VAL A 437 9.19 -7.89 -16.96
CA VAL A 437 9.17 -9.29 -16.50
C VAL A 437 8.65 -9.41 -15.08
N ALA A 438 8.97 -8.46 -14.21
CA ALA A 438 8.41 -8.42 -12.85
C ALA A 438 6.88 -8.23 -12.88
N ALA A 439 6.38 -7.31 -13.72
CA ALA A 439 4.95 -7.09 -13.88
C ALA A 439 4.24 -8.34 -14.41
N MET A 440 4.82 -9.02 -15.41
CA MET A 440 4.31 -10.30 -15.92
C MET A 440 4.31 -11.38 -14.83
N THR A 441 5.37 -11.48 -14.03
CA THR A 441 5.50 -12.45 -12.93
C THR A 441 4.42 -12.22 -11.88
N VAL A 442 4.16 -10.96 -11.52
CA VAL A 442 3.10 -10.60 -10.56
C VAL A 442 1.71 -10.89 -11.13
N SER A 443 1.48 -10.62 -12.42
CA SER A 443 0.22 -10.98 -13.09
C SER A 443 -0.02 -12.50 -13.05
N LEU A 444 1.03 -13.31 -13.27
CA LEU A 444 0.95 -14.77 -13.15
C LEU A 444 0.68 -15.19 -11.70
N ALA A 445 1.32 -14.55 -10.72
CA ALA A 445 1.10 -14.83 -9.30
C ALA A 445 -0.35 -14.54 -8.88
N ILE A 446 -0.92 -13.43 -9.34
CA ILE A 446 -2.32 -13.08 -9.10
C ILE A 446 -3.24 -14.10 -9.78
N ALA A 447 -3.01 -14.45 -11.03
CA ALA A 447 -3.80 -15.44 -11.75
C ALA A 447 -3.76 -16.84 -11.08
N ALA A 448 -2.62 -17.22 -10.51
CA ALA A 448 -2.51 -18.43 -9.71
C ALA A 448 -3.29 -18.33 -8.39
N ALA A 449 -3.22 -17.18 -7.72
CA ALA A 449 -3.94 -16.93 -6.47
C ALA A 449 -5.46 -16.86 -6.65
N THR A 450 -5.94 -16.37 -7.80
CA THR A 450 -7.37 -16.31 -8.15
C THR A 450 -7.89 -17.59 -8.82
N SER A 451 -7.06 -18.62 -8.92
CA SER A 451 -7.37 -19.90 -9.57
C SER A 451 -7.68 -19.79 -11.07
N GLU A 452 -7.28 -18.70 -11.72
CA GLU A 452 -7.29 -18.58 -13.19
C GLU A 452 -6.18 -19.43 -13.83
N VAL A 453 -5.10 -19.67 -13.10
CA VAL A 453 -3.99 -20.55 -13.46
C VAL A 453 -3.85 -21.61 -12.39
N THR A 454 -4.15 -22.85 -12.74
CA THR A 454 -4.12 -24.01 -11.83
C THR A 454 -3.11 -25.06 -12.26
N THR A 455 -2.70 -25.07 -13.53
CA THR A 455 -1.77 -26.04 -14.11
C THR A 455 -0.44 -25.38 -14.49
N GLY A 456 0.63 -26.18 -14.51
CA GLY A 456 1.96 -25.71 -14.85
C GLY A 456 2.03 -25.01 -16.20
N GLN A 457 2.52 -23.80 -16.25
CA GLN A 457 2.69 -23.04 -17.49
C GLN A 457 3.81 -22.01 -17.41
N THR A 458 4.36 -21.65 -18.55
CA THR A 458 5.36 -20.59 -18.70
C THR A 458 4.76 -19.40 -19.44
N TRP A 459 4.92 -18.22 -18.86
CA TRP A 459 4.70 -16.95 -19.54
C TRP A 459 6.04 -16.38 -19.98
N THR A 460 6.12 -15.98 -21.25
CA THR A 460 7.32 -15.43 -21.86
C THR A 460 7.04 -14.04 -22.38
N TRP A 461 7.74 -13.06 -21.81
CA TRP A 461 7.79 -11.71 -22.34
C TRP A 461 8.91 -11.63 -23.39
N VAL A 462 8.61 -11.10 -24.54
CA VAL A 462 9.57 -10.85 -25.62
C VAL A 462 9.69 -9.35 -25.81
N GLY A 463 10.92 -8.86 -25.73
CA GLY A 463 11.24 -7.45 -25.93
C GLY A 463 11.03 -6.99 -27.37
N GLN A 464 11.25 -5.70 -27.61
CA GLN A 464 11.12 -5.11 -28.93
C GLN A 464 12.13 -5.75 -29.93
N TYR A 465 11.64 -6.11 -31.10
CA TYR A 465 12.42 -6.76 -32.13
C TYR A 465 13.70 -6.01 -32.51
N GLU A 466 13.62 -4.68 -32.59
CA GLU A 466 14.78 -3.83 -32.89
C GLU A 466 15.90 -3.95 -31.84
N ASN A 467 15.54 -4.13 -30.57
CA ASN A 467 16.50 -4.33 -29.51
C ASN A 467 17.15 -5.70 -29.58
N LEU A 468 16.39 -6.74 -29.98
CA LEU A 468 16.96 -8.06 -30.23
C LEU A 468 18.03 -7.99 -31.35
N LEU A 469 17.72 -7.31 -32.45
CA LEU A 469 18.66 -7.15 -33.57
C LEU A 469 19.93 -6.40 -33.16
N LYS A 470 19.82 -5.33 -32.36
CA LYS A 470 21.00 -4.54 -31.89
C LYS A 470 21.95 -5.36 -31.03
N THR A 471 21.48 -6.39 -30.34
CA THR A 471 22.34 -7.27 -29.55
C THR A 471 23.04 -8.35 -30.40
N GLY A 472 22.74 -8.46 -31.69
CA GLY A 472 23.20 -9.54 -32.55
C GLY A 472 22.55 -10.89 -32.19
N ALA A 473 21.43 -10.87 -31.49
CA ALA A 473 20.76 -12.06 -31.05
C ALA A 473 20.20 -12.89 -32.20
N GLU A 474 20.47 -14.20 -32.17
CA GLU A 474 19.86 -15.17 -33.05
C GLU A 474 18.57 -15.68 -32.43
N ILE A 475 17.41 -15.33 -33.05
CA ILE A 475 16.10 -15.78 -32.60
C ILE A 475 15.94 -17.26 -32.91
N LYS A 476 15.59 -18.06 -31.89
CA LYS A 476 15.36 -19.51 -32.09
C LYS A 476 14.22 -19.76 -33.08
N PRO A 477 14.30 -20.82 -33.90
CA PRO A 477 13.36 -21.06 -35.03
C PRO A 477 11.89 -21.00 -34.62
N PHE A 478 11.53 -21.56 -33.48
CA PHE A 478 10.16 -21.55 -32.94
C PHE A 478 9.60 -20.14 -32.78
N TRP A 479 10.44 -19.20 -32.32
CA TRP A 479 10.04 -17.84 -32.04
C TRP A 479 10.00 -16.91 -33.24
N ARG A 480 10.70 -17.28 -34.37
CA ARG A 480 10.79 -16.43 -35.57
C ARG A 480 9.42 -15.97 -36.09
N PRO A 481 8.41 -16.87 -36.26
CA PRO A 481 7.11 -16.43 -36.74
C PRO A 481 6.31 -15.62 -35.72
N LEU A 482 6.58 -15.77 -34.41
CA LEU A 482 5.82 -15.16 -33.34
C LEU A 482 6.35 -13.77 -32.94
N VAL A 483 7.64 -13.54 -33.12
CA VAL A 483 8.34 -12.30 -32.66
C VAL A 483 8.24 -11.19 -33.70
N PHE A 484 8.03 -11.52 -34.98
CA PHE A 484 8.02 -10.56 -36.06
C PHE A 484 6.63 -9.94 -36.29
N ASP A 485 6.32 -8.89 -35.53
CA ASP A 485 5.08 -8.08 -35.70
C ASP A 485 5.38 -6.62 -36.05
N GLY A 486 6.63 -6.31 -36.45
CA GLY A 486 7.08 -4.98 -36.84
C GLY A 486 7.77 -4.18 -35.72
N PRO A 487 8.25 -2.98 -36.06
CA PRO A 487 8.99 -2.12 -35.14
C PRO A 487 8.20 -1.76 -33.89
N GLY A 488 8.86 -1.80 -32.74
CA GLY A 488 8.30 -1.34 -31.47
C GLY A 488 7.33 -2.29 -30.79
N PHE A 489 7.10 -3.50 -31.34
CA PHE A 489 6.16 -4.45 -30.77
C PHE A 489 6.80 -5.34 -29.71
N GLN A 490 6.04 -5.58 -28.62
CA GLN A 490 6.40 -6.53 -27.55
C GLN A 490 5.17 -7.33 -27.14
N LYS A 491 5.34 -8.62 -26.79
CA LYS A 491 4.27 -9.54 -26.43
C LYS A 491 4.58 -10.40 -25.24
N VAL A 492 3.52 -10.90 -24.59
CA VAL A 492 3.58 -12.00 -23.62
C VAL A 492 2.94 -13.22 -24.24
N TYR A 493 3.68 -14.31 -24.29
CA TYR A 493 3.25 -15.63 -24.78
C TYR A 493 3.05 -16.57 -23.60
N ARG A 494 2.01 -17.41 -23.67
CA ARG A 494 1.64 -18.37 -22.61
C ARG A 494 1.72 -19.78 -23.15
N HIS A 495 2.48 -20.66 -22.49
CA HIS A 495 2.69 -22.04 -22.87
C HIS A 495 2.41 -22.98 -21.72
N GLN A 496 1.67 -24.06 -21.96
CA GLN A 496 1.49 -25.11 -20.98
C GLN A 496 2.78 -25.92 -20.80
N LEU A 497 3.06 -26.35 -19.59
CA LEU A 497 4.11 -27.32 -19.32
C LEU A 497 3.64 -28.69 -19.74
N ILE A 498 4.33 -29.31 -20.70
CA ILE A 498 4.00 -30.62 -21.24
C ILE A 498 5.03 -31.63 -20.75
N PRO A 499 4.61 -32.76 -20.10
CA PRO A 499 5.52 -33.82 -19.70
C PRO A 499 6.33 -34.34 -20.89
N PRO A 500 7.61 -34.73 -20.70
CA PRO A 500 8.44 -35.26 -21.77
C PRO A 500 7.82 -36.45 -22.51
N SER A 501 7.10 -37.32 -21.80
CA SER A 501 6.38 -38.46 -22.37
C SER A 501 5.27 -38.11 -23.37
N MET A 502 4.66 -36.91 -23.25
CA MET A 502 3.60 -36.46 -24.15
C MET A 502 4.12 -35.68 -25.37
N ARG A 503 5.39 -35.22 -25.35
CA ARG A 503 5.98 -34.44 -26.46
C ARG A 503 6.21 -35.29 -27.70
N LEU A 504 6.51 -36.58 -27.53
CA LEU A 504 6.68 -37.51 -28.63
C LEU A 504 5.38 -37.78 -29.43
N LEU A 505 4.21 -37.54 -28.77
CA LEU A 505 2.91 -37.68 -29.44
C LEU A 505 2.52 -36.44 -30.24
N ALA A 506 2.91 -35.25 -29.79
CA ALA A 506 2.61 -33.98 -30.45
C ALA A 506 3.54 -33.65 -31.65
N SER A 507 4.66 -34.33 -31.79
CA SER A 507 5.58 -34.16 -32.94
C SER A 507 5.21 -34.99 -34.16
N ASN A 508 4.16 -35.83 -34.08
CA ASN A 508 3.68 -36.69 -35.16
C ASN A 508 2.33 -36.22 -35.76
N GLU A 509 1.79 -35.09 -35.31
CA GLU A 509 0.68 -34.39 -35.96
C GLU A 509 1.22 -33.08 -36.63
#